data_362dbb5f4ef4d1b1d2a0c28b0a3f5050
#
_entry.id   362dbb5f4ef4d1b1d2a0c28b0a3f5050
#
_cell.length_a   1.000
_cell.length_b   1.000
_cell.length_c   1.000
_cell.angle_alpha   90.00
_cell.angle_beta   90.00
_cell.angle_gamma   90.00
#
_symmetry.space_group_name_H-M   'P 1'
#
loop_
_entity.id
_entity.type
_entity.pdbx_description
1 polymer ?
#
loop_
_entity_poly.entity_id
_entity_poly.type
_entity_poly.pdbx_seq_one_letter_code
_entity_poly.pdbx_strand_id
1 'polypeptide(L)'
;MVGQVIFLMLYPENAVSGLYVEKKGFLPKIYNVERDKIQNVKDLKVELTPVASGEAFVFENVFFDFDKFDLKPESLTSLHRLQKFLLENANVNILISGHTDNIGNENYNQTLSLQRARSVQKFLVEAGLHPGRVLVEGKGDKEPLVPNSSPENQALNRRITIKIL
;
A
#
# COMPACT_ATOMS: atom_id res chain seq x y z
N MET A 1 -15.68 -22.07 -7.42
CA MET A 1 -15.56 -22.26 -5.95
C MET A 1 -15.63 -20.89 -5.31
N VAL A 2 -16.70 -20.60 -4.59
CA VAL A 2 -16.89 -19.33 -3.87
C VAL A 2 -16.01 -19.41 -2.62
N GLY A 3 -14.90 -18.71 -2.62
CA GLY A 3 -14.01 -18.66 -1.47
C GLY A 3 -14.56 -17.70 -0.42
N GLN A 4 -14.59 -18.14 0.81
CA GLN A 4 -15.08 -17.43 1.96
C GLN A 4 -14.20 -16.17 2.21
N VAL A 5 -14.84 -15.02 2.26
CA VAL A 5 -14.24 -13.73 2.60
C VAL A 5 -14.23 -13.62 4.12
N ILE A 6 -13.14 -13.18 4.69
CA ILE A 6 -13.01 -13.00 6.11
C ILE A 6 -12.50 -11.61 6.43
N PHE A 7 -13.22 -10.96 7.32
CA PHE A 7 -13.03 -9.71 8.05
C PHE A 7 -13.58 -8.42 7.45
N LEU A 8 -14.71 -8.04 8.01
CA LEU A 8 -15.24 -6.69 7.99
C LEU A 8 -14.62 -5.95 9.20
N MET A 9 -13.71 -5.01 8.98
CA MET A 9 -13.31 -4.06 10.00
C MET A 9 -13.92 -2.70 9.69
N LEU A 10 -14.87 -2.30 10.49
CA LEU A 10 -15.40 -0.94 10.52
C LEU A 10 -14.48 -0.08 11.39
N TYR A 11 -13.87 0.95 10.82
CA TYR A 11 -13.14 1.96 11.59
C TYR A 11 -14.12 3.06 12.02
N PRO A 12 -14.19 3.39 13.33
CA PRO A 12 -15.17 4.37 13.82
C PRO A 12 -14.82 5.84 13.62
N GLU A 13 -13.62 6.18 13.15
CA GLU A 13 -13.16 7.56 13.08
C GLU A 13 -12.96 8.02 11.64
N ASN A 14 -13.92 8.73 11.13
CA ASN A 14 -14.07 9.37 9.81
C ASN A 14 -14.98 8.60 8.85
N ALA A 15 -15.76 9.34 8.08
CA ALA A 15 -16.88 8.92 7.24
C ALA A 15 -16.62 7.83 6.17
N VAL A 16 -15.46 7.21 6.15
CA VAL A 16 -15.09 6.14 5.21
C VAL A 16 -14.82 4.86 5.98
N SER A 17 -15.65 3.85 5.74
CA SER A 17 -15.42 2.49 6.24
C SER A 17 -14.67 1.69 5.19
N GLY A 18 -13.51 1.13 5.57
CA GLY A 18 -12.72 0.27 4.69
C GLY A 18 -13.07 -1.21 4.89
N LEU A 19 -13.38 -1.91 3.80
CA LEU A 19 -13.48 -3.36 3.79
C LEU A 19 -12.11 -3.94 3.42
N TYR A 20 -11.48 -4.60 4.36
CA TYR A 20 -10.25 -5.35 4.12
C TYR A 20 -10.60 -6.79 3.76
N VAL A 21 -10.10 -7.25 2.61
CA VAL A 21 -10.33 -8.60 2.11
C VAL A 21 -8.99 -9.29 1.92
N GLU A 22 -8.82 -10.42 2.60
CA GLU A 22 -7.65 -11.29 2.42
C GLU A 22 -8.07 -12.73 2.14
N LYS A 23 -7.27 -13.40 1.34
CA LYS A 23 -7.38 -14.85 1.05
C LYS A 23 -6.00 -15.40 0.75
N LYS A 24 -5.67 -16.56 1.30
CA LYS A 24 -4.40 -17.22 1.04
C LYS A 24 -4.20 -17.44 -0.47
N GLY A 25 -3.04 -17.03 -0.99
CA GLY A 25 -2.71 -17.11 -2.42
C GLY A 25 -3.23 -15.94 -3.27
N PHE A 26 -3.82 -14.92 -2.65
CA PHE A 26 -4.29 -13.70 -3.31
C PHE A 26 -3.69 -12.47 -2.64
N LEU A 27 -3.51 -11.39 -3.42
CA LEU A 27 -3.11 -10.09 -2.89
C LEU A 27 -4.20 -9.53 -1.97
N PRO A 28 -3.84 -9.00 -0.80
CA PRO A 28 -4.81 -8.34 0.06
C PRO A 28 -5.35 -7.08 -0.63
N LYS A 29 -6.64 -6.81 -0.46
CA LYS A 29 -7.29 -5.66 -1.07
C LYS A 29 -8.09 -4.86 -0.04
N ILE A 30 -7.99 -3.54 -0.13
CA ILE A 30 -8.78 -2.61 0.68
C ILE A 30 -9.81 -1.97 -0.26
N TYR A 31 -11.07 -2.03 0.13
CA TYR A 31 -12.16 -1.32 -0.53
C TYR A 31 -12.62 -0.19 0.38
N ASN A 32 -12.54 1.02 -0.09
CA ASN A 32 -13.16 2.15 0.57
C ASN A 32 -14.66 2.12 0.24
N VAL A 33 -15.47 1.85 1.24
CA VAL A 33 -16.93 1.80 1.08
C VAL A 33 -17.54 2.98 1.84
N GLU A 34 -18.27 3.82 1.14
CA GLU A 34 -19.02 4.89 1.77
C GLU A 34 -20.08 4.28 2.71
N ARG A 35 -20.12 4.75 3.94
CA ARG A 35 -20.96 4.18 5.02
C ARG A 35 -22.43 4.07 4.65
N ASP A 36 -22.93 5.03 3.88
CA ASP A 36 -24.33 5.07 3.43
C ASP A 36 -24.67 4.00 2.37
N LYS A 37 -23.64 3.50 1.66
CA LYS A 37 -23.80 2.44 0.66
C LYS A 37 -23.74 1.03 1.27
N ILE A 38 -23.18 0.86 2.47
CA ILE A 38 -23.05 -0.46 3.13
C ILE A 38 -24.42 -0.98 3.60
N GLN A 39 -25.34 -0.13 4.01
CA GLN A 39 -26.64 -0.54 4.58
C GLN A 39 -27.55 -1.28 3.59
N ASN A 40 -27.29 -1.17 2.28
CA ASN A 40 -28.11 -1.77 1.23
C ASN A 40 -27.38 -2.81 0.36
N VAL A 41 -26.15 -3.19 0.69
CA VAL A 41 -25.39 -4.17 -0.10
C VAL A 41 -25.74 -5.58 0.37
N LYS A 42 -26.58 -6.27 -0.41
CA LYS A 42 -26.90 -7.69 -0.18
C LYS A 42 -25.80 -8.62 -0.67
N ASP A 43 -25.08 -8.23 -1.73
CA ASP A 43 -23.99 -9.03 -2.34
C ASP A 43 -22.87 -8.11 -2.82
N LEU A 44 -21.74 -8.08 -2.13
CA LEU A 44 -20.51 -7.44 -2.57
C LEU A 44 -19.63 -8.47 -3.29
N LYS A 45 -19.51 -8.34 -4.61
CA LYS A 45 -18.53 -9.15 -5.37
C LYS A 45 -17.16 -8.48 -5.25
N VAL A 46 -16.22 -9.21 -4.65
CA VAL A 46 -14.84 -8.79 -4.51
C VAL A 46 -13.97 -9.63 -5.43
N GLU A 47 -13.33 -8.99 -6.40
CA GLU A 47 -12.32 -9.63 -7.24
C GLU A 47 -10.95 -9.49 -6.58
N LEU A 48 -10.32 -10.63 -6.29
CA LEU A 48 -8.98 -10.70 -5.74
C LEU A 48 -7.99 -11.10 -6.84
N THR A 49 -6.84 -10.44 -6.85
CA THR A 49 -5.73 -10.76 -7.75
C THR A 49 -4.91 -11.89 -7.14
N PRO A 50 -4.68 -13.01 -7.84
CA PRO A 50 -3.77 -14.05 -7.37
C PRO A 50 -2.37 -13.51 -7.13
N VAL A 51 -1.66 -14.06 -6.15
CA VAL A 51 -0.25 -13.76 -5.95
C VAL A 51 0.55 -14.37 -7.09
N ALA A 52 1.01 -13.53 -8.00
CA ALA A 52 1.83 -13.93 -9.13
C ALA A 52 3.03 -12.99 -9.29
N SER A 53 4.17 -13.53 -9.73
CA SER A 53 5.35 -12.71 -10.02
C SER A 53 5.03 -11.69 -11.12
N GLY A 54 5.50 -10.46 -10.93
CA GLY A 54 5.25 -9.33 -11.82
C GLY A 54 4.02 -8.49 -11.48
N GLU A 55 3.09 -9.01 -10.68
CA GLU A 55 1.94 -8.24 -10.20
C GLU A 55 2.39 -7.06 -9.33
N ALA A 56 1.86 -5.87 -9.62
CA ALA A 56 2.14 -4.66 -8.87
C ALA A 56 0.85 -3.96 -8.46
N PHE A 57 0.84 -3.38 -7.27
CA PHE A 57 -0.31 -2.64 -6.75
C PHE A 57 0.14 -1.42 -5.95
N VAL A 58 -0.74 -0.42 -5.89
CA VAL A 58 -0.56 0.73 -5.00
C VAL A 58 -0.81 0.25 -3.57
N PHE A 59 0.17 0.46 -2.71
CA PHE A 59 0.01 0.17 -1.29
C PHE A 59 -0.56 1.40 -0.59
N GLU A 60 -1.87 1.39 -0.44
CA GLU A 60 -2.64 2.49 0.12
C GLU A 60 -2.43 2.65 1.63
N ASN A 61 -2.76 3.85 2.13
CA ASN A 61 -2.70 4.19 3.56
C ASN A 61 -1.29 4.11 4.17
N VAL A 62 -0.27 4.45 3.39
CA VAL A 62 1.07 4.75 3.89
C VAL A 62 1.30 6.25 3.77
N PHE A 63 1.41 6.89 4.92
CA PHE A 63 1.46 8.35 5.02
C PHE A 63 2.82 8.81 5.54
N PHE A 64 3.26 9.93 4.98
CA PHE A 64 4.45 10.65 5.39
C PHE A 64 4.08 12.12 5.57
N ASP A 65 4.73 12.81 6.47
CA ASP A 65 4.65 14.27 6.51
C ASP A 65 5.32 14.88 5.28
N PHE A 66 5.01 16.15 5.04
CA PHE A 66 5.69 16.91 3.99
C PHE A 66 7.20 16.88 4.26
N ASP A 67 7.97 16.60 3.22
CA ASP A 67 9.43 16.56 3.28
C ASP A 67 10.02 15.56 4.30
N LYS A 68 9.24 14.53 4.70
CA LYS A 68 9.69 13.50 5.63
C LYS A 68 9.55 12.11 5.05
N PHE A 69 10.31 11.19 5.62
CA PHE A 69 10.27 9.75 5.31
C PHE A 69 9.94 8.90 6.55
N ASP A 70 9.66 9.53 7.70
CA ASP A 70 9.18 8.83 8.88
C ASP A 70 7.73 8.40 8.67
N LEU A 71 7.45 7.15 8.99
CA LEU A 71 6.10 6.57 8.88
C LEU A 71 5.19 7.19 9.93
N LYS A 72 4.03 7.64 9.51
CA LYS A 72 3.00 8.15 10.43
C LYS A 72 2.29 7.00 11.15
N PRO A 73 1.80 7.21 12.38
CA PRO A 73 1.08 6.19 13.14
C PRO A 73 -0.11 5.58 12.37
N GLU A 74 -0.78 6.37 11.55
CA GLU A 74 -1.93 5.94 10.74
C GLU A 74 -1.55 4.88 9.69
N SER A 75 -0.26 4.80 9.32
CA SER A 75 0.26 3.80 8.39
C SER A 75 0.40 2.41 9.02
N LEU A 76 0.51 2.32 10.34
CA LEU A 76 0.88 1.09 11.04
C LEU A 76 -0.10 -0.05 10.79
N THR A 77 -1.39 0.24 10.71
CA THR A 77 -2.41 -0.79 10.45
C THR A 77 -2.19 -1.48 9.09
N SER A 78 -1.96 -0.70 8.04
CA SER A 78 -1.70 -1.23 6.69
C SER A 78 -0.37 -1.98 6.64
N LEU A 79 0.66 -1.46 7.31
CA LEU A 79 1.98 -2.10 7.38
C LEU A 79 1.95 -3.43 8.13
N HIS A 80 1.22 -3.55 9.23
CA HIS A 80 1.03 -4.83 9.93
C HIS A 80 0.27 -5.86 9.08
N ARG A 81 -0.70 -5.42 8.28
CA ARG A 81 -1.39 -6.31 7.33
C ARG A 81 -0.45 -6.83 6.25
N LEU A 82 0.39 -5.96 5.68
CA LEU A 82 1.41 -6.38 4.72
C LEU A 82 2.41 -7.35 5.35
N GLN A 83 2.87 -7.06 6.57
CA GLN A 83 3.74 -7.95 7.34
C GLN A 83 3.08 -9.33 7.48
N LYS A 84 1.84 -9.39 7.98
CA LYS A 84 1.09 -10.65 8.14
C LYS A 84 1.02 -11.42 6.82
N PHE A 85 0.61 -10.75 5.74
CA PHE A 85 0.55 -11.34 4.41
C PHE A 85 1.89 -11.96 3.99
N LEU A 86 3.01 -11.24 4.18
CA LEU A 86 4.34 -11.73 3.81
C LEU A 86 4.83 -12.88 4.71
N LEU A 87 4.47 -12.89 5.99
CA LEU A 87 4.78 -13.99 6.89
C LEU A 87 4.00 -15.26 6.53
N GLU A 88 2.73 -15.14 6.16
CA GLU A 88 1.88 -16.25 5.72
C GLU A 88 2.25 -16.80 4.32
N ASN A 89 2.96 -16.00 3.51
CA ASN A 89 3.39 -16.36 2.15
C ASN A 89 4.93 -16.32 2.06
N ALA A 90 5.59 -17.29 2.67
CA ALA A 90 7.06 -17.32 2.84
C ALA A 90 7.86 -17.25 1.53
N ASN A 91 7.30 -17.71 0.41
CA ASN A 91 7.95 -17.70 -0.91
C ASN A 91 7.79 -16.37 -1.66
N VAL A 92 6.99 -15.42 -1.14
CA VAL A 92 6.77 -14.14 -1.77
C VAL A 92 7.90 -13.17 -1.40
N ASN A 93 8.60 -12.67 -2.41
CA ASN A 93 9.52 -11.56 -2.30
C ASN A 93 8.87 -10.33 -2.93
N ILE A 94 9.21 -9.13 -2.46
CA ILE A 94 8.61 -7.89 -2.95
C ILE A 94 9.67 -6.84 -3.28
N LEU A 95 9.32 -5.98 -4.24
CA LEU A 95 9.99 -4.71 -4.49
C LEU A 95 9.05 -3.58 -4.05
N ILE A 96 9.54 -2.74 -3.17
CA ILE A 96 8.86 -1.52 -2.69
C ILE A 96 9.40 -0.34 -3.47
N SER A 97 8.55 0.34 -4.22
CA SER A 97 8.92 1.55 -4.94
C SER A 97 8.26 2.78 -4.31
N GLY A 98 9.07 3.77 -3.95
CA GLY A 98 8.59 5.07 -3.49
C GLY A 98 8.41 6.04 -4.65
N HIS A 99 7.38 6.90 -4.56
CA HIS A 99 7.08 7.93 -5.55
C HIS A 99 6.88 9.28 -4.88
N THR A 100 7.12 10.36 -5.63
CA THR A 100 6.82 11.74 -5.23
C THR A 100 5.84 12.38 -6.23
N ASP A 101 5.35 13.56 -5.89
CA ASP A 101 4.82 14.49 -6.87
C ASP A 101 5.98 15.19 -7.60
N ASN A 102 5.65 16.14 -8.49
CA ASN A 102 6.62 16.89 -9.29
C ASN A 102 7.19 18.14 -8.60
N ILE A 103 6.94 18.33 -7.30
CA ILE A 103 7.51 19.44 -6.56
C ILE A 103 8.93 19.08 -6.11
N GLY A 104 9.88 19.96 -6.37
CA GLY A 104 11.29 19.75 -6.07
C GLY A 104 12.11 19.38 -7.30
N ASN A 105 13.42 19.21 -7.11
CA ASN A 105 14.27 18.75 -8.21
C ASN A 105 14.35 17.22 -8.27
N GLU A 106 14.71 16.71 -9.45
CA GLU A 106 14.74 15.28 -9.74
C GLU A 106 15.59 14.47 -8.73
N ASN A 107 16.82 14.92 -8.43
CA ASN A 107 17.71 14.22 -7.53
C ASN A 107 17.16 14.17 -6.09
N TYR A 108 16.53 15.25 -5.67
CA TYR A 108 15.86 15.33 -4.38
C TYR A 108 14.69 14.35 -4.31
N ASN A 109 13.78 14.38 -5.30
CA ASN A 109 12.63 13.49 -5.40
C ASN A 109 13.07 12.02 -5.46
N GLN A 110 14.13 11.72 -6.20
CA GLN A 110 14.73 10.39 -6.26
C GLN A 110 15.20 9.92 -4.87
N THR A 111 15.88 10.79 -4.14
CA THR A 111 16.39 10.48 -2.79
C THR A 111 15.26 10.32 -1.79
N LEU A 112 14.30 11.25 -1.75
CA LEU A 112 13.16 11.22 -0.83
C LEU A 112 12.30 9.98 -1.04
N SER A 113 12.01 9.63 -2.29
CA SER A 113 11.22 8.44 -2.61
C SER A 113 11.92 7.14 -2.17
N LEU A 114 13.24 7.05 -2.37
CA LEU A 114 14.03 5.92 -1.89
C LEU A 114 14.04 5.83 -0.35
N GLN A 115 14.17 6.96 0.34
CA GLN A 115 14.13 6.98 1.81
C GLN A 115 12.78 6.50 2.34
N ARG A 116 11.66 6.91 1.71
CA ARG A 116 10.31 6.44 2.06
C ARG A 116 10.15 4.92 1.86
N ALA A 117 10.65 4.39 0.74
CA ALA A 117 10.66 2.94 0.51
C ALA A 117 11.50 2.20 1.57
N ARG A 118 12.65 2.76 1.96
CA ARG A 118 13.50 2.21 3.03
C ARG A 118 12.83 2.24 4.41
N SER A 119 12.03 3.25 4.72
CA SER A 119 11.28 3.28 5.99
C SER A 119 10.26 2.15 6.07
N VAL A 120 9.58 1.84 4.98
CA VAL A 120 8.68 0.67 4.91
C VAL A 120 9.47 -0.64 5.02
N GLN A 121 10.59 -0.79 4.31
CA GLN A 121 11.47 -1.97 4.42
C GLN A 121 11.94 -2.16 5.86
N LYS A 122 12.44 -1.10 6.49
CA LYS A 122 12.92 -1.13 7.88
C LYS A 122 11.83 -1.64 8.82
N PHE A 123 10.61 -1.10 8.72
CA PHE A 123 9.47 -1.56 9.50
C PHE A 123 9.24 -3.07 9.33
N LEU A 124 9.20 -3.57 8.11
CA LEU A 124 8.94 -4.99 7.82
C LEU A 124 10.06 -5.90 8.34
N VAL A 125 11.32 -5.48 8.23
CA VAL A 125 12.47 -6.24 8.72
C VAL A 125 12.50 -6.26 10.25
N GLU A 126 12.25 -5.14 10.91
CA GLU A 126 12.13 -5.07 12.38
C GLU A 126 10.94 -5.90 12.89
N ALA A 127 9.91 -6.06 12.07
CA ALA A 127 8.75 -6.89 12.34
C ALA A 127 8.95 -8.39 11.97
N GLY A 128 10.20 -8.81 11.69
CA GLY A 128 10.61 -10.21 11.55
C GLY A 128 10.73 -10.74 10.13
N LEU A 129 10.59 -9.92 9.09
CA LEU A 129 10.85 -10.36 7.73
C LEU A 129 12.34 -10.42 7.43
N HIS A 130 12.75 -11.44 6.67
CA HIS A 130 14.13 -11.53 6.21
C HIS A 130 14.45 -10.40 5.22
N PRO A 131 15.56 -9.61 5.40
CA PRO A 131 15.87 -8.44 4.56
C PRO A 131 15.95 -8.76 3.06
N GLY A 132 16.45 -9.93 2.69
CA GLY A 132 16.56 -10.38 1.29
C GLY A 132 15.22 -10.57 0.56
N ARG A 133 14.11 -10.56 1.29
CA ARG A 133 12.76 -10.67 0.71
C ARG A 133 12.14 -9.32 0.33
N VAL A 134 12.75 -8.22 0.75
CA VAL A 134 12.18 -6.88 0.60
C VAL A 134 13.20 -5.98 -0.10
N LEU A 135 13.09 -5.85 -1.40
CA LEU A 135 13.89 -4.92 -2.17
C LEU A 135 13.25 -3.53 -2.18
N VAL A 136 14.04 -2.49 -2.39
CA VAL A 136 13.57 -1.10 -2.43
C VAL A 136 14.14 -0.33 -3.59
N GLU A 137 13.34 0.58 -4.14
CA GLU A 137 13.80 1.59 -5.11
C GLU A 137 13.08 2.92 -4.91
N GLY A 138 13.71 4.01 -5.34
CA GLY A 138 13.05 5.31 -5.49
C GLY A 138 12.73 5.53 -6.97
N LYS A 139 11.57 6.05 -7.26
CA LYS A 139 11.14 6.44 -8.62
C LYS A 139 11.08 7.96 -8.78
N GLY A 140 11.18 8.70 -7.67
CA GLY A 140 10.93 10.14 -7.71
C GLY A 140 9.57 10.45 -8.31
N ASP A 141 9.51 11.43 -9.19
CA ASP A 141 8.33 11.87 -9.93
C ASP A 141 8.21 11.29 -11.35
N LYS A 142 9.06 10.31 -11.71
CA LYS A 142 9.17 9.78 -13.09
C LYS A 142 7.97 8.93 -13.52
N GLU A 143 7.24 8.35 -12.57
CA GLU A 143 6.11 7.46 -12.84
C GLU A 143 4.85 7.99 -12.12
N PRO A 144 4.26 9.11 -12.57
CA PRO A 144 3.07 9.65 -11.93
C PRO A 144 1.87 8.73 -12.16
N LEU A 145 1.06 8.52 -11.13
CA LEU A 145 -0.21 7.76 -11.23
C LEU A 145 -1.28 8.57 -11.97
N VAL A 146 -1.29 9.87 -11.71
CA VAL A 146 -2.19 10.86 -12.33
C VAL A 146 -1.41 12.13 -12.70
N PRO A 147 -1.88 12.97 -13.62
CA PRO A 147 -1.25 14.26 -13.90
C PRO A 147 -1.12 15.11 -12.63
N ASN A 148 0.02 15.77 -12.42
CA ASN A 148 0.27 16.65 -11.26
C ASN A 148 -0.46 18.02 -11.37
N SER A 149 -1.71 18.04 -11.77
CA SER A 149 -2.48 19.25 -12.13
C SER A 149 -3.22 19.88 -10.95
N SER A 150 -3.31 19.20 -9.82
CA SER A 150 -3.93 19.74 -8.60
C SER A 150 -3.25 19.19 -7.34
N PRO A 151 -3.42 19.82 -6.17
CA PRO A 151 -2.91 19.30 -4.90
C PRO A 151 -3.41 17.90 -4.56
N GLU A 152 -4.64 17.56 -4.92
CA GLU A 152 -5.24 16.24 -4.73
C GLU A 152 -4.52 15.19 -5.59
N ASN A 153 -4.27 15.50 -6.87
CA ASN A 153 -3.53 14.64 -7.77
C ASN A 153 -2.07 14.46 -7.32
N GLN A 154 -1.43 15.52 -6.85
CA GLN A 154 -0.10 15.44 -6.26
C GLN A 154 -0.08 14.52 -5.04
N ALA A 155 -1.12 14.58 -4.19
CA ALA A 155 -1.24 13.68 -3.05
C ALA A 155 -1.33 12.20 -3.48
N LEU A 156 -2.03 11.88 -4.57
CA LEU A 156 -2.09 10.52 -5.13
C LEU A 156 -0.74 10.05 -5.70
N ASN A 157 0.08 10.97 -6.20
CA ASN A 157 1.40 10.66 -6.71
C ASN A 157 2.41 10.37 -5.58
N ARG A 158 2.25 10.98 -4.40
CA ARG A 158 3.06 10.68 -3.20
C ARG A 158 2.63 9.34 -2.59
N ARG A 159 3.10 8.24 -3.15
CA ARG A 159 2.65 6.88 -2.81
C ARG A 159 3.78 5.89 -2.68
N ILE A 160 3.43 4.73 -2.16
CA ILE A 160 4.23 3.51 -2.21
C ILE A 160 3.54 2.52 -3.16
N THR A 161 4.30 1.84 -3.98
CA THR A 161 3.84 0.69 -4.76
C THR A 161 4.61 -0.56 -4.35
N ILE A 162 3.95 -1.70 -4.44
CA ILE A 162 4.55 -3.01 -4.14
C ILE A 162 4.39 -3.89 -5.37
N LYS A 163 5.50 -4.50 -5.78
CA LYS A 163 5.54 -5.50 -6.86
C LYS A 163 5.98 -6.83 -6.30
N ILE A 164 5.29 -7.89 -6.68
CA ILE A 164 5.68 -9.28 -6.38
C ILE A 164 6.82 -9.70 -7.32
N LEU A 165 7.87 -10.30 -6.76
CA LEU A 165 9.07 -10.72 -7.50
C LEU A 165 9.03 -12.21 -7.84
#